data_55a5cf2f34b8696e5eb9ebbdb3ebc4e9
#
_entry.id   55a5cf2f34b8696e5eb9ebbdb3ebc4e9
#
_cell.length_a   1.000
_cell.length_b   1.000
_cell.length_c   1.000
_cell.angle_alpha   90.00
_cell.angle_beta   90.00
_cell.angle_gamma   90.00
#
_symmetry.space_group_name_H-M   'P 1'
#
loop_
_entity.id
_entity.type
_entity.pdbx_description
1 polymer ?
#
loop_
_entity_poly.entity_id
_entity_poly.type
_entity_poly.pdbx_seq_one_letter_code
_entity_poly.pdbx_strand_id
1 'polypeptide(L)'
;MLSDIEIAESCKMRDIREIAKKLALNEDSLELYGKYKAKIDLKQVKPQSKLVLVTAINPTASGEGKTTVSIGLADGMSRLGKKVCLALREPSLGPVFGIKGGAAGGGYAQVVPMADINLHFTGDLHAITAANNLLCAMIDNHIFRGNALKIKEVYFRRCMDMNDRALRDITLNCEAGNMKGCESYTRKEGFEITAASEIMAILCLATDLADLKKRIGNIVVGVDENGGYVRASQLNAQGAMTTLLKDAIKPNLVQTLEGTPAIVHGGPFANIAHGCNSIRATYTAMTLADYAVTEAGFGADLGAEKFLDTKCRVAGIQPDCVVVVATVKALKLHGGADKSTLSEENIPALRAGLPNLLKHVENVVKVYNKPAVVAMNRFATDTRAEIDEVLNACKAAGAKAVFTDVFLKGGEGGKELAEAVIAECEKKSELHYSYNLNDGIVKKIEDIVKNIYGGDGADFSDEALKKINEIESKGIKGLPVIIAKTQYSLSDDATKLARPAGFKIFVRDIIYKGGANFIVAVAGSIMLMPGLGKVPSAEHIDIDADGKIVGLS
;
A
#
# COMPACT_ATOMS: atom_id res chain seq x y z
N MET A 1 6.92 -4.47 -29.53
CA MET A 1 5.77 -4.01 -28.71
C MET A 1 6.17 -2.63 -28.20
N LEU A 2 5.26 -1.67 -28.19
CA LEU A 2 5.52 -0.35 -27.61
C LEU A 2 5.78 -0.51 -26.09
N SER A 3 6.64 0.35 -25.53
CA SER A 3 6.86 0.45 -24.09
C SER A 3 5.63 1.04 -23.39
N ASP A 4 5.54 0.88 -22.05
CA ASP A 4 4.41 1.38 -21.28
C ASP A 4 4.24 2.90 -21.43
N ILE A 5 5.34 3.66 -21.45
CA ILE A 5 5.27 5.11 -21.65
C ILE A 5 4.85 5.48 -23.07
N GLU A 6 5.30 4.76 -24.10
CA GLU A 6 4.87 5.00 -25.48
C GLU A 6 3.37 4.72 -25.67
N ILE A 7 2.84 3.67 -25.01
CA ILE A 7 1.41 3.36 -25.01
C ILE A 7 0.64 4.50 -24.32
N ALA A 8 1.10 4.94 -23.13
CA ALA A 8 0.48 6.02 -22.38
C ALA A 8 0.45 7.34 -23.17
N GLU A 9 1.54 7.71 -23.83
CA GLU A 9 1.65 8.92 -24.65
C GLU A 9 0.81 8.86 -25.93
N SER A 10 0.62 7.68 -26.51
CA SER A 10 -0.27 7.49 -27.66
C SER A 10 -1.75 7.73 -27.33
N CYS A 11 -2.10 7.74 -26.04
CA CYS A 11 -3.47 7.92 -25.58
C CYS A 11 -3.97 9.34 -25.83
N LYS A 12 -5.11 9.46 -26.49
CA LYS A 12 -5.85 10.73 -26.59
C LYS A 12 -6.66 10.95 -25.32
N MET A 13 -6.00 11.49 -24.27
CA MET A 13 -6.65 11.78 -22.98
C MET A 13 -7.84 12.74 -23.14
N ARG A 14 -8.90 12.50 -22.41
CA ARG A 14 -10.07 13.39 -22.27
C ARG A 14 -9.77 14.49 -21.25
N ASP A 15 -10.43 15.64 -21.40
CA ASP A 15 -10.40 16.66 -20.35
C ASP A 15 -10.93 16.06 -19.01
N ILE A 16 -10.28 16.39 -17.92
CA ILE A 16 -10.62 15.82 -16.62
C ILE A 16 -12.06 16.14 -16.19
N ARG A 17 -12.61 17.25 -16.67
CA ARG A 17 -14.03 17.61 -16.46
C ARG A 17 -14.99 16.65 -17.13
N GLU A 18 -14.60 16.07 -18.28
CA GLU A 18 -15.41 15.02 -18.94
C GLU A 18 -15.41 13.72 -18.13
N ILE A 19 -14.25 13.40 -17.53
CA ILE A 19 -14.13 12.25 -16.63
C ILE A 19 -14.95 12.46 -15.37
N ALA A 20 -14.91 13.66 -14.77
CA ALA A 20 -15.69 14.03 -13.60
C ALA A 20 -17.21 13.92 -13.86
N LYS A 21 -17.67 14.30 -15.07
CA LYS A 21 -19.09 14.15 -15.49
C LYS A 21 -19.55 12.69 -15.47
N LYS A 22 -18.68 11.71 -15.77
CA LYS A 22 -19.02 10.28 -15.65
C LYS A 22 -19.34 9.87 -14.22
N LEU A 23 -18.79 10.58 -13.25
CA LEU A 23 -19.05 10.40 -11.81
C LEU A 23 -20.16 11.31 -11.28
N ALA A 24 -20.80 12.12 -12.13
CA ALA A 24 -21.76 13.16 -11.77
C ALA A 24 -21.19 14.22 -10.79
N LEU A 25 -19.89 14.49 -10.90
CA LEU A 25 -19.22 15.56 -10.15
C LEU A 25 -19.46 16.91 -10.83
N ASN A 26 -19.78 17.92 -10.01
CA ASN A 26 -19.84 19.32 -10.44
C ASN A 26 -18.44 19.93 -10.48
N GLU A 27 -18.24 20.95 -11.33
CA GLU A 27 -16.96 21.66 -11.42
C GLU A 27 -16.53 22.30 -10.11
N ASP A 28 -17.47 22.79 -9.28
CA ASP A 28 -17.20 23.34 -7.95
C ASP A 28 -16.58 22.33 -6.96
N SER A 29 -16.66 21.04 -7.26
CA SER A 29 -16.04 19.97 -6.47
C SER A 29 -14.65 19.60 -6.98
N LEU A 30 -14.12 20.33 -7.97
CA LEU A 30 -12.84 20.04 -8.61
C LEU A 30 -11.86 21.22 -8.43
N GLU A 31 -10.66 20.90 -7.99
CA GLU A 31 -9.51 21.79 -8.09
C GLU A 31 -8.61 21.28 -9.22
N LEU A 32 -8.58 22.01 -10.33
CA LEU A 32 -7.87 21.58 -11.53
C LEU A 32 -6.35 21.70 -11.40
N TYR A 33 -5.64 20.64 -11.70
CA TYR A 33 -4.19 20.58 -11.85
C TYR A 33 -3.83 20.37 -13.34
N GLY A 34 -4.06 21.41 -14.14
CA GLY A 34 -3.99 21.34 -15.60
C GLY A 34 -5.23 20.69 -16.22
N LYS A 35 -5.06 20.13 -17.41
CA LYS A 35 -6.18 19.62 -18.23
C LYS A 35 -6.63 18.21 -17.87
N TYR A 36 -5.72 17.40 -17.33
CA TYR A 36 -5.89 15.94 -17.22
C TYR A 36 -5.90 15.42 -15.77
N LYS A 37 -5.76 16.29 -14.79
CA LYS A 37 -5.75 15.98 -13.34
C LYS A 37 -6.61 16.97 -12.58
N ALA A 38 -7.23 16.52 -11.51
CA ALA A 38 -7.91 17.40 -10.55
C ALA A 38 -7.91 16.78 -9.15
N LYS A 39 -7.93 17.60 -8.12
CA LYS A 39 -8.31 17.14 -6.78
C LYS A 39 -9.83 17.18 -6.64
N ILE A 40 -10.36 16.21 -5.90
CA ILE A 40 -11.79 16.12 -5.59
C ILE A 40 -12.00 16.65 -4.16
N ASP A 41 -12.84 17.70 -4.04
CA ASP A 41 -13.24 18.26 -2.76
C ASP A 41 -14.73 18.03 -2.50
N LEU A 42 -15.07 16.88 -1.92
CA LEU A 42 -16.42 16.55 -1.52
C LEU A 42 -16.66 16.93 -0.06
N LYS A 43 -17.69 17.76 0.18
CA LYS A 43 -18.15 18.13 1.53
C LYS A 43 -18.67 16.94 2.33
N GLN A 44 -19.26 15.96 1.65
CA GLN A 44 -19.78 14.74 2.25
C GLN A 44 -19.45 13.54 1.37
N VAL A 45 -19.00 12.46 1.99
CA VAL A 45 -18.78 11.16 1.36
C VAL A 45 -19.65 10.12 2.04
N LYS A 46 -20.45 9.39 1.25
CA LYS A 46 -21.37 8.34 1.72
C LYS A 46 -21.08 7.07 0.92
N PRO A 47 -20.19 6.19 1.39
CA PRO A 47 -19.86 4.97 0.68
C PRO A 47 -21.07 4.04 0.60
N GLN A 48 -21.57 3.76 -0.61
CA GLN A 48 -22.78 2.97 -0.85
C GLN A 48 -22.60 1.90 -1.93
N SER A 49 -21.53 1.98 -2.72
CA SER A 49 -21.29 1.07 -3.83
C SER A 49 -20.74 -0.29 -3.39
N LYS A 50 -20.74 -1.23 -4.33
CA LYS A 50 -19.98 -2.47 -4.21
C LYS A 50 -18.48 -2.16 -4.19
N LEU A 51 -17.76 -2.76 -3.25
CA LEU A 51 -16.31 -2.64 -3.13
C LEU A 51 -15.61 -3.92 -3.57
N VAL A 52 -14.71 -3.81 -4.53
CA VAL A 52 -13.87 -4.91 -5.01
C VAL A 52 -12.44 -4.67 -4.58
N LEU A 53 -11.86 -5.61 -3.83
CA LEU A 53 -10.45 -5.59 -3.45
C LEU A 53 -9.64 -6.49 -4.39
N VAL A 54 -8.61 -5.93 -5.02
CA VAL A 54 -7.63 -6.70 -5.81
C VAL A 54 -6.36 -6.89 -5.00
N THR A 55 -5.97 -8.16 -4.84
CA THR A 55 -4.75 -8.60 -4.17
C THR A 55 -4.03 -9.64 -5.02
N ALA A 56 -3.00 -10.30 -4.53
CA ALA A 56 -2.27 -11.34 -5.27
C ALA A 56 -1.74 -12.44 -4.33
N ILE A 57 -1.18 -13.47 -4.94
CA ILE A 57 -0.31 -14.44 -4.25
C ILE A 57 1.02 -13.79 -3.85
N ASN A 58 1.89 -14.48 -3.10
CA ASN A 58 3.23 -13.97 -2.79
C ASN A 58 3.99 -13.71 -4.10
N PRO A 59 4.57 -12.49 -4.28
CA PRO A 59 5.04 -12.04 -5.58
C PRO A 59 6.42 -12.56 -5.96
N THR A 60 6.71 -12.51 -7.26
CA THR A 60 8.07 -12.46 -7.81
C THR A 60 8.69 -11.07 -7.62
N ALA A 61 9.96 -10.93 -7.93
CA ALA A 61 10.63 -9.62 -7.92
C ALA A 61 10.00 -8.62 -8.91
N SER A 62 9.45 -9.10 -10.02
CA SER A 62 8.79 -8.28 -11.05
C SER A 62 7.36 -7.87 -10.68
N GLY A 63 6.78 -8.45 -9.62
CA GLY A 63 5.37 -8.26 -9.25
C GLY A 63 4.41 -9.11 -10.10
N GLU A 64 3.13 -9.09 -9.70
CA GLU A 64 2.10 -9.97 -10.30
C GLU A 64 1.07 -9.20 -11.15
N GLY A 65 1.28 -7.91 -11.37
CA GLY A 65 0.42 -7.08 -12.20
C GLY A 65 -0.93 -6.72 -11.55
N LYS A 66 -0.99 -6.58 -10.21
CA LYS A 66 -2.23 -6.19 -9.51
C LYS A 66 -2.85 -4.92 -10.04
N THR A 67 -2.08 -3.86 -10.20
CA THR A 67 -2.55 -2.57 -10.70
C THR A 67 -3.07 -2.71 -12.13
N THR A 68 -2.35 -3.41 -12.99
CA THR A 68 -2.76 -3.73 -14.37
C THR A 68 -4.09 -4.49 -14.39
N VAL A 69 -4.23 -5.52 -13.54
CA VAL A 69 -5.49 -6.29 -13.41
C VAL A 69 -6.62 -5.42 -12.84
N SER A 70 -6.34 -4.56 -11.85
CA SER A 70 -7.36 -3.65 -11.29
C SER A 70 -7.90 -2.69 -12.35
N ILE A 71 -7.02 -2.13 -13.17
CA ILE A 71 -7.38 -1.20 -14.25
C ILE A 71 -8.16 -1.95 -15.34
N GLY A 72 -7.63 -3.07 -15.83
CA GLY A 72 -8.32 -3.86 -16.86
C GLY A 72 -9.67 -4.42 -16.40
N LEU A 73 -9.81 -4.79 -15.11
CA LEU A 73 -11.08 -5.15 -14.50
C LEU A 73 -12.07 -3.99 -14.52
N ALA A 74 -11.64 -2.78 -14.10
CA ALA A 74 -12.50 -1.60 -14.08
C ALA A 74 -12.92 -1.18 -15.50
N ASP A 75 -12.00 -1.21 -16.46
CA ASP A 75 -12.31 -0.96 -17.87
C ASP A 75 -13.24 -2.05 -18.45
N GLY A 76 -13.05 -3.32 -18.08
CA GLY A 76 -13.95 -4.42 -18.42
C GLY A 76 -15.37 -4.21 -17.86
N MET A 77 -15.50 -3.82 -16.58
CA MET A 77 -16.80 -3.47 -15.98
C MET A 77 -17.44 -2.26 -16.69
N SER A 78 -16.65 -1.25 -17.03
CA SER A 78 -17.13 -0.07 -17.77
C SER A 78 -17.66 -0.45 -19.15
N ARG A 79 -16.98 -1.36 -19.86
CA ARG A 79 -17.44 -1.91 -21.15
C ARG A 79 -18.75 -2.73 -21.04
N LEU A 80 -19.01 -3.31 -19.86
CA LEU A 80 -20.29 -3.97 -19.52
C LEU A 80 -21.37 -2.97 -19.06
N GLY A 81 -21.14 -1.67 -19.22
CA GLY A 81 -22.10 -0.61 -18.88
C GLY A 81 -22.22 -0.30 -17.38
N LYS A 82 -21.29 -0.77 -16.54
CA LYS A 82 -21.29 -0.42 -15.12
C LYS A 82 -20.63 0.92 -14.88
N LYS A 83 -21.12 1.69 -13.91
CA LYS A 83 -20.49 2.91 -13.42
C LYS A 83 -19.42 2.53 -12.40
N VAL A 84 -18.16 2.64 -12.81
CA VAL A 84 -16.99 2.16 -12.04
C VAL A 84 -16.06 3.31 -11.74
N CYS A 85 -15.43 3.27 -10.57
CA CYS A 85 -14.33 4.15 -10.19
C CYS A 85 -13.20 3.33 -9.53
N LEU A 86 -11.97 3.53 -10.01
CA LEU A 86 -10.77 2.97 -9.39
C LEU A 86 -10.35 3.81 -8.18
N ALA A 87 -9.76 3.17 -7.17
CA ALA A 87 -9.06 3.81 -6.08
C ALA A 87 -7.69 3.15 -5.90
N LEU A 88 -6.64 3.82 -6.33
CA LEU A 88 -5.27 3.32 -6.44
C LEU A 88 -4.32 4.08 -5.51
N ARG A 89 -3.12 3.51 -5.30
CA ARG A 89 -2.06 4.17 -4.55
C ARG A 89 -1.26 5.09 -5.45
N GLU A 90 -0.78 6.19 -4.85
CA GLU A 90 0.20 7.08 -5.47
C GLU A 90 1.60 6.47 -5.36
N PRO A 91 2.40 6.43 -6.44
CA PRO A 91 3.76 5.94 -6.40
C PRO A 91 4.71 6.91 -5.69
N SER A 92 5.73 6.35 -5.03
CA SER A 92 6.84 7.08 -4.42
C SER A 92 8.01 7.14 -5.40
N LEU A 93 8.74 8.25 -5.44
CA LEU A 93 9.87 8.47 -6.35
C LEU A 93 10.99 7.44 -6.16
N GLY A 94 11.27 7.04 -4.92
CA GLY A 94 12.34 6.08 -4.65
C GLY A 94 12.18 4.76 -5.40
N PRO A 95 11.02 4.07 -5.36
CA PRO A 95 10.75 2.91 -6.21
C PRO A 95 10.81 3.18 -7.70
N VAL A 96 10.31 4.32 -8.17
CA VAL A 96 10.30 4.69 -9.60
C VAL A 96 11.72 4.79 -10.14
N PHE A 97 12.61 5.49 -9.45
CA PHE A 97 14.02 5.64 -9.80
C PHE A 97 14.91 4.46 -9.34
N GLY A 98 14.36 3.52 -8.55
CA GLY A 98 15.04 2.35 -8.01
C GLY A 98 14.99 1.13 -8.93
N ILE A 99 14.30 0.09 -8.47
CA ILE A 99 14.23 -1.22 -9.17
C ILE A 99 12.81 -1.52 -9.65
N LYS A 100 11.79 -0.95 -9.01
CA LYS A 100 10.38 -1.13 -9.39
C LYS A 100 9.96 0.00 -10.30
N GLY A 101 9.30 -0.32 -11.40
CA GLY A 101 8.57 0.64 -12.20
C GLY A 101 7.47 1.35 -11.39
N GLY A 102 6.83 2.34 -12.00
CA GLY A 102 5.75 3.12 -11.40
C GLY A 102 4.51 2.30 -11.03
N ALA A 103 3.52 2.96 -10.45
CA ALA A 103 2.25 2.34 -10.05
C ALA A 103 1.09 2.70 -10.99
N ALA A 104 1.38 3.03 -12.25
CA ALA A 104 0.38 3.44 -13.24
C ALA A 104 -0.28 2.27 -14.01
N GLY A 105 0.06 1.01 -13.70
CA GLY A 105 -0.32 -0.17 -14.49
C GLY A 105 0.69 -0.48 -15.59
N GLY A 106 0.32 -1.26 -16.62
CA GLY A 106 1.21 -1.61 -17.72
C GLY A 106 0.45 -2.09 -18.96
N GLY A 107 1.12 -2.08 -20.13
CA GLY A 107 0.51 -2.39 -21.41
C GLY A 107 -0.69 -1.51 -21.70
N TYR A 108 -1.78 -2.12 -22.14
CA TYR A 108 -3.04 -1.41 -22.45
C TYR A 108 -3.97 -1.22 -21.24
N ALA A 109 -3.52 -1.55 -20.02
CA ALA A 109 -4.24 -1.31 -18.77
C ALA A 109 -3.43 -0.37 -17.88
N GLN A 110 -3.51 0.94 -18.13
CA GLN A 110 -2.80 1.99 -17.45
C GLN A 110 -3.71 3.15 -17.04
N VAL A 111 -3.32 3.89 -15.98
CA VAL A 111 -3.85 5.22 -15.66
C VAL A 111 -2.95 6.30 -16.24
N VAL A 112 -3.55 7.37 -16.74
CA VAL A 112 -2.86 8.50 -17.39
C VAL A 112 -3.31 9.83 -16.78
N PRO A 113 -2.41 10.85 -16.77
CA PRO A 113 -1.07 10.94 -17.37
C PRO A 113 0.00 10.18 -16.57
N MET A 114 0.62 9.18 -17.19
CA MET A 114 1.56 8.25 -16.53
C MET A 114 2.78 8.96 -15.93
N ALA A 115 3.42 9.84 -16.70
CA ALA A 115 4.61 10.55 -16.27
C ALA A 115 4.32 11.42 -15.04
N ASP A 116 3.24 12.20 -15.05
CA ASP A 116 2.85 13.04 -13.92
C ASP A 116 2.59 12.22 -12.67
N ILE A 117 1.86 11.09 -12.80
CA ILE A 117 1.52 10.20 -11.67
C ILE A 117 2.80 9.63 -11.03
N ASN A 118 3.78 9.23 -11.84
CA ASN A 118 5.02 8.60 -11.36
C ASN A 118 6.07 9.60 -10.86
N LEU A 119 5.93 10.89 -11.13
CA LEU A 119 6.89 11.93 -10.74
C LEU A 119 6.29 12.86 -9.68
N HIS A 120 6.02 14.11 -10.03
CA HIS A 120 5.50 15.14 -9.12
C HIS A 120 3.99 15.36 -9.26
N PHE A 121 3.23 14.35 -9.15
CA PHE A 121 1.80 14.28 -9.48
C PHE A 121 0.98 15.54 -9.15
N THR A 122 0.63 15.76 -7.88
CA THR A 122 -0.06 16.96 -7.38
C THR A 122 0.62 17.55 -6.15
N GLY A 123 1.78 17.00 -5.76
CA GLY A 123 2.58 17.47 -4.65
C GLY A 123 2.28 16.83 -3.30
N ASP A 124 1.46 15.77 -3.24
CA ASP A 124 1.05 15.14 -1.98
C ASP A 124 2.25 14.54 -1.22
N LEU A 125 3.15 13.81 -1.92
CA LEU A 125 4.37 13.26 -1.31
C LEU A 125 5.31 14.35 -0.79
N HIS A 126 5.43 15.47 -1.52
CA HIS A 126 6.19 16.63 -1.04
C HIS A 126 5.57 17.24 0.22
N ALA A 127 4.25 17.41 0.25
CA ALA A 127 3.54 17.94 1.42
C ALA A 127 3.73 17.04 2.65
N ILE A 128 3.66 15.70 2.47
CA ILE A 128 3.91 14.72 3.53
C ILE A 128 5.34 14.85 4.04
N THR A 129 6.34 14.91 3.14
CA THR A 129 7.75 15.09 3.49
C THR A 129 7.97 16.38 4.26
N ALA A 130 7.39 17.49 3.79
CA ALA A 130 7.49 18.79 4.44
C ALA A 130 6.87 18.79 5.85
N ALA A 131 5.67 18.23 6.01
CA ALA A 131 5.00 18.12 7.31
C ALA A 131 5.78 17.25 8.30
N ASN A 132 6.31 16.11 7.82
CA ASN A 132 7.14 15.22 8.62
C ASN A 132 8.42 15.94 9.12
N ASN A 133 9.13 16.60 8.23
CA ASN A 133 10.40 17.23 8.55
C ASN A 133 10.20 18.52 9.38
N LEU A 134 9.05 19.19 9.27
CA LEU A 134 8.67 20.28 10.18
C LEU A 134 8.59 19.78 11.62
N LEU A 135 7.94 18.62 11.87
CA LEU A 135 7.87 18.04 13.21
C LEU A 135 9.27 17.71 13.74
N CYS A 136 10.15 17.12 12.93
CA CYS A 136 11.54 16.87 13.32
C CYS A 136 12.28 18.15 13.68
N ALA A 137 12.13 19.20 12.89
CA ALA A 137 12.74 20.49 13.17
C ALA A 137 12.21 21.12 14.48
N MET A 138 10.91 20.96 14.77
CA MET A 138 10.30 21.44 16.01
C MET A 138 10.78 20.64 17.23
N ILE A 139 10.97 19.32 17.12
CA ILE A 139 11.56 18.48 18.17
C ILE A 139 12.98 18.96 18.48
N ASP A 140 13.82 19.07 17.46
CA ASP A 140 15.21 19.47 17.63
C ASP A 140 15.32 20.92 18.17
N ASN A 141 14.49 21.85 17.69
CA ASN A 141 14.43 23.21 18.23
C ASN A 141 13.99 23.23 19.71
N HIS A 142 13.03 22.37 20.10
CA HIS A 142 12.57 22.26 21.48
C HIS A 142 13.70 21.78 22.42
N ILE A 143 14.43 20.73 22.01
CA ILE A 143 15.60 20.23 22.77
C ILE A 143 16.67 21.31 22.86
N PHE A 144 17.01 21.95 21.73
CA PHE A 144 18.01 23.01 21.64
C PHE A 144 17.70 24.22 22.51
N ARG A 145 16.41 24.57 22.70
CA ARG A 145 15.93 25.70 23.49
C ARG A 145 15.65 25.36 24.95
N GLY A 146 16.34 24.37 25.52
CA GLY A 146 16.30 24.06 26.95
C GLY A 146 15.33 22.93 27.33
N ASN A 147 14.79 22.19 26.34
CA ASN A 147 14.09 20.93 26.52
C ASN A 147 13.06 20.88 27.67
N ALA A 148 12.14 21.84 27.69
CA ALA A 148 11.14 21.94 28.76
C ALA A 148 10.28 20.68 28.97
N LEU A 149 10.09 19.87 27.92
CA LEU A 149 9.40 18.57 27.98
C LEU A 149 10.32 17.44 28.43
N LYS A 150 11.61 17.73 28.69
CA LYS A 150 12.61 16.76 29.15
C LYS A 150 12.70 15.51 28.26
N ILE A 151 12.65 15.69 26.94
CA ILE A 151 12.76 14.61 25.97
C ILE A 151 14.14 13.96 26.13
N LYS A 152 14.14 12.67 26.48
CA LYS A 152 15.34 11.87 26.68
C LYS A 152 15.73 11.10 25.42
N GLU A 153 14.73 10.58 24.71
CA GLU A 153 14.93 9.80 23.49
C GLU A 153 13.91 10.19 22.45
N VAL A 154 14.38 10.37 21.20
CA VAL A 154 13.55 10.76 20.05
C VAL A 154 13.33 9.52 19.17
N TYR A 155 12.07 9.19 18.90
CA TYR A 155 11.67 8.06 18.05
C TYR A 155 11.29 8.49 16.64
N PHE A 156 10.78 9.72 16.49
CA PHE A 156 10.30 10.23 15.23
C PHE A 156 11.48 10.64 14.32
N ARG A 157 11.43 10.17 13.06
CA ARG A 157 12.54 10.32 12.12
C ARG A 157 12.18 11.26 10.97
N ARG A 158 13.21 11.87 10.38
CA ARG A 158 13.10 12.59 9.11
C ARG A 158 12.73 11.65 7.98
N CYS A 159 12.17 12.19 6.91
CA CYS A 159 11.90 11.40 5.72
C CYS A 159 12.33 12.13 4.44
N MET A 160 12.56 11.34 3.39
CA MET A 160 12.84 11.81 2.03
C MET A 160 12.23 10.82 1.04
N ASP A 161 11.62 11.32 -0.05
CA ASP A 161 10.99 10.45 -1.04
C ASP A 161 11.98 9.99 -2.12
N MET A 162 13.08 9.38 -1.66
CA MET A 162 14.12 8.81 -2.52
C MET A 162 14.79 7.63 -1.80
N ASN A 163 15.28 6.65 -2.58
CA ASN A 163 16.07 5.53 -2.05
C ASN A 163 17.50 6.00 -1.80
N ASP A 164 17.89 6.18 -0.54
CA ASP A 164 19.24 6.58 -0.17
C ASP A 164 19.73 5.83 1.07
N ARG A 165 20.59 4.82 0.85
CA ARG A 165 21.14 4.01 1.95
C ARG A 165 22.11 4.76 2.87
N ALA A 166 22.68 5.87 2.41
CA ALA A 166 23.60 6.67 3.22
C ALA A 166 22.87 7.39 4.37
N LEU A 167 21.56 7.59 4.23
CA LEU A 167 20.72 8.24 5.24
C LEU A 167 20.17 7.30 6.31
N ARG A 168 20.52 6.01 6.32
CA ARG A 168 20.02 5.06 7.32
C ARG A 168 20.52 5.34 8.72
N ASP A 169 21.80 5.77 8.82
CA ASP A 169 22.48 6.06 10.08
C ASP A 169 23.24 7.38 9.93
N ILE A 170 22.73 8.42 10.56
CA ILE A 170 23.32 9.76 10.55
C ILE A 170 23.52 10.26 11.98
N THR A 171 24.40 11.23 12.12
CA THR A 171 24.60 11.97 13.37
C THR A 171 24.18 13.42 13.16
N LEU A 172 23.23 13.89 13.95
CA LEU A 172 22.82 15.28 13.99
C LEU A 172 23.62 16.01 15.05
N ASN A 173 24.19 17.15 14.69
CA ASN A 173 24.86 18.08 15.60
C ASN A 173 24.11 19.40 15.61
N CYS A 174 23.74 19.87 16.80
CA CYS A 174 23.18 21.20 17.04
C CYS A 174 24.11 21.96 17.97
N GLU A 175 24.82 22.97 17.44
CA GLU A 175 25.76 23.78 18.20
C GLU A 175 25.13 25.08 18.66
N ALA A 176 25.11 25.32 19.97
CA ALA A 176 24.54 26.54 20.56
C ALA A 176 25.46 27.75 20.44
N GLY A 177 26.77 27.55 20.34
CA GLY A 177 27.73 28.63 20.35
C GLY A 177 27.53 29.56 21.58
N ASN A 178 27.37 30.87 21.33
CA ASN A 178 27.13 31.87 22.37
C ASN A 178 25.64 32.19 22.58
N MET A 179 24.70 31.41 22.06
CA MET A 179 23.25 31.66 22.20
C MET A 179 22.78 31.38 23.63
N LYS A 180 22.26 32.44 24.32
CA LYS A 180 21.73 32.28 25.69
C LYS A 180 20.48 31.39 25.71
N GLY A 181 20.43 30.49 26.69
CA GLY A 181 19.29 29.56 26.88
C GLY A 181 19.22 28.48 25.83
N CYS A 182 20.33 28.17 25.15
CA CYS A 182 20.47 27.10 24.20
C CYS A 182 21.55 26.14 24.65
N GLU A 183 21.38 24.86 24.36
CA GLU A 183 22.32 23.79 24.69
C GLU A 183 22.73 23.02 23.43
N SER A 184 24.05 22.83 23.28
CA SER A 184 24.58 22.00 22.22
C SER A 184 24.25 20.53 22.51
N TYR A 185 23.81 19.81 21.49
CA TYR A 185 23.56 18.37 21.63
C TYR A 185 23.88 17.63 20.33
N THR A 186 24.11 16.34 20.48
CA THR A 186 24.34 15.41 19.39
C THR A 186 23.45 14.18 19.59
N ARG A 187 22.79 13.71 18.53
CA ARG A 187 22.01 12.48 18.57
C ARG A 187 22.13 11.67 17.29
N LYS A 188 21.92 10.35 17.42
CA LYS A 188 21.78 9.44 16.28
C LYS A 188 20.37 9.51 15.73
N GLU A 189 20.27 9.46 14.42
CA GLU A 189 19.00 9.39 13.69
C GLU A 189 19.22 8.59 12.39
N GLY A 190 18.14 8.31 11.68
CA GLY A 190 18.12 7.84 10.31
C GLY A 190 16.90 8.37 9.60
N PHE A 191 16.92 8.45 8.28
CA PHE A 191 15.76 8.81 7.48
C PHE A 191 14.88 7.58 7.20
N GLU A 192 13.60 7.84 7.03
CA GLU A 192 12.64 6.91 6.43
C GLU A 192 12.31 7.41 5.01
N ILE A 193 11.94 6.51 4.09
CA ILE A 193 11.34 6.96 2.84
C ILE A 193 9.93 7.50 3.13
N THR A 194 9.52 8.56 2.45
CA THR A 194 8.23 9.25 2.71
C THR A 194 7.04 8.28 2.76
N ALA A 195 7.00 7.28 1.88
CA ALA A 195 5.97 6.25 1.87
C ALA A 195 5.96 5.32 3.11
N ALA A 196 7.05 5.29 3.90
CA ALA A 196 7.14 4.55 5.16
C ALA A 196 6.82 5.41 6.39
N SER A 197 6.72 6.74 6.22
CA SER A 197 6.50 7.68 7.33
C SER A 197 5.14 7.49 7.98
N GLU A 198 5.06 7.81 9.28
CA GLU A 198 3.78 7.82 10.00
C GLU A 198 2.80 8.84 9.43
N ILE A 199 3.29 9.96 8.88
CA ILE A 199 2.45 10.98 8.24
C ILE A 199 1.73 10.41 7.02
N MET A 200 2.39 9.61 6.19
CA MET A 200 1.75 8.91 5.07
C MET A 200 0.63 7.97 5.57
N ALA A 201 0.89 7.19 6.62
CA ALA A 201 -0.12 6.31 7.19
C ALA A 201 -1.32 7.09 7.77
N ILE A 202 -1.05 8.19 8.47
CA ILE A 202 -2.07 9.09 9.03
C ILE A 202 -2.93 9.70 7.92
N LEU A 203 -2.33 10.24 6.85
CA LEU A 203 -3.07 10.80 5.72
C LEU A 203 -4.02 9.76 5.10
N CYS A 204 -3.54 8.52 4.98
CA CYS A 204 -4.33 7.44 4.38
C CYS A 204 -5.45 6.91 5.29
N LEU A 205 -5.33 7.04 6.61
CA LEU A 205 -6.34 6.60 7.57
C LEU A 205 -7.29 7.73 8.04
N ALA A 206 -6.94 8.98 7.77
CA ALA A 206 -7.77 10.12 8.14
C ALA A 206 -9.04 10.19 7.28
N THR A 207 -10.15 10.52 7.93
CA THR A 207 -11.46 10.67 7.27
C THR A 207 -11.74 12.10 6.81
N ASP A 208 -11.17 13.08 7.50
CA ASP A 208 -11.29 14.52 7.22
C ASP A 208 -10.14 15.31 7.85
N LEU A 209 -10.14 16.64 7.66
CA LEU A 209 -9.10 17.53 8.23
C LEU A 209 -9.09 17.56 9.77
N ALA A 210 -10.22 17.39 10.42
CA ALA A 210 -10.28 17.39 11.88
C ALA A 210 -9.67 16.10 12.45
N ASP A 211 -9.99 14.95 11.85
CA ASP A 211 -9.38 13.65 12.19
C ASP A 211 -7.87 13.66 11.86
N LEU A 212 -7.48 14.21 10.70
CA LEU A 212 -6.07 14.38 10.33
C LEU A 212 -5.31 15.14 11.42
N LYS A 213 -5.81 16.33 11.82
CA LYS A 213 -5.20 17.16 12.87
C LYS A 213 -5.12 16.44 14.21
N LYS A 214 -6.17 15.73 14.60
CA LYS A 214 -6.22 14.93 15.84
C LYS A 214 -5.17 13.82 15.81
N ARG A 215 -5.08 13.07 14.71
CA ARG A 215 -4.09 11.99 14.53
C ARG A 215 -2.66 12.54 14.57
N ILE A 216 -2.37 13.63 13.88
CA ILE A 216 -1.05 14.28 13.91
C ILE A 216 -0.68 14.67 15.35
N GLY A 217 -1.61 15.25 16.11
CA GLY A 217 -1.37 15.60 17.52
C GLY A 217 -1.02 14.41 18.41
N ASN A 218 -1.48 13.20 18.06
CA ASN A 218 -1.24 11.98 18.80
C ASN A 218 0.08 11.26 18.44
N ILE A 219 0.82 11.71 17.44
CA ILE A 219 2.14 11.14 17.11
C ILE A 219 3.01 11.13 18.35
N VAL A 220 3.59 9.97 18.66
CA VAL A 220 4.60 9.84 19.71
C VAL A 220 5.96 10.21 19.14
N VAL A 221 6.52 11.34 19.58
CA VAL A 221 7.80 11.83 19.07
C VAL A 221 8.99 11.23 19.82
N GLY A 222 8.77 10.76 21.04
CA GLY A 222 9.80 10.17 21.90
C GLY A 222 9.29 9.95 23.31
N VAL A 223 10.22 9.80 24.25
CA VAL A 223 9.95 9.65 25.69
C VAL A 223 10.69 10.70 26.50
N ASP A 224 10.10 11.10 27.63
CA ASP A 224 10.70 11.96 28.62
C ASP A 224 11.64 11.18 29.58
N GLU A 225 12.26 11.88 30.53
CA GLU A 225 13.16 11.30 31.53
C GLU A 225 12.49 10.25 32.43
N ASN A 226 11.16 10.29 32.57
CA ASN A 226 10.35 9.35 33.38
C ASN A 226 9.76 8.20 32.56
N GLY A 227 10.06 8.12 31.25
CA GLY A 227 9.51 7.12 30.33
C GLY A 227 8.09 7.44 29.85
N GLY A 228 7.60 8.66 30.08
CA GLY A 228 6.32 9.16 29.57
C GLY A 228 6.41 9.43 28.06
N TYR A 229 5.35 9.11 27.28
CA TYR A 229 5.32 9.44 25.86
C TYR A 229 5.14 10.94 25.65
N VAL A 230 6.06 11.55 24.90
CA VAL A 230 5.93 12.91 24.41
C VAL A 230 5.24 12.90 23.05
N ARG A 231 4.22 13.74 22.88
CA ARG A 231 3.39 13.79 21.67
C ARG A 231 3.58 15.09 20.89
N ALA A 232 3.31 15.06 19.59
CA ALA A 232 3.38 16.24 18.72
C ALA A 232 2.47 17.38 19.19
N SER A 233 1.34 17.08 19.86
CA SER A 233 0.46 18.09 20.45
C SER A 233 1.11 18.90 21.58
N GLN A 234 2.04 18.31 22.34
CA GLN A 234 2.78 19.01 23.39
C GLN A 234 3.80 20.02 22.83
N LEU A 235 4.20 19.80 21.56
CA LEU A 235 5.01 20.76 20.79
C LEU A 235 4.15 21.76 20.00
N ASN A 236 2.81 21.67 20.06
CA ASN A 236 1.87 22.48 19.27
C ASN A 236 2.07 22.37 17.75
N ALA A 237 2.62 21.24 17.27
CA ALA A 237 2.99 21.06 15.86
C ALA A 237 1.80 20.77 14.94
N GLN A 238 0.72 20.17 15.47
CA GLN A 238 -0.39 19.61 14.68
C GLN A 238 -1.09 20.64 13.79
N GLY A 239 -1.16 21.90 14.20
CA GLY A 239 -1.79 22.97 13.41
C GLY A 239 -1.02 23.26 12.13
N ALA A 240 0.27 23.57 12.26
CA ALA A 240 1.15 23.89 11.14
C ALA A 240 1.30 22.70 10.17
N MET A 241 1.46 21.48 10.70
CA MET A 241 1.53 20.25 9.89
C MET A 241 0.24 20.02 9.09
N THR A 242 -0.93 20.20 9.71
CA THR A 242 -2.23 20.07 9.02
C THR A 242 -2.39 21.13 7.93
N THR A 243 -1.86 22.34 8.14
CA THR A 243 -1.86 23.40 7.11
C THR A 243 -1.08 22.99 5.87
N LEU A 244 0.09 22.34 6.04
CA LEU A 244 0.87 21.79 4.93
C LEU A 244 0.12 20.66 4.18
N LEU A 245 -0.72 19.92 4.88
CA LEU A 245 -1.44 18.75 4.35
C LEU A 245 -2.87 19.05 3.88
N LYS A 246 -3.34 20.30 3.96
CA LYS A 246 -4.75 20.68 3.70
C LYS A 246 -5.24 20.29 2.30
N ASP A 247 -4.36 20.36 1.30
CA ASP A 247 -4.69 20.00 -0.07
C ASP A 247 -4.30 18.55 -0.38
N ALA A 248 -3.24 18.04 0.27
CA ALA A 248 -2.82 16.66 0.14
C ALA A 248 -3.86 15.64 0.65
N ILE A 249 -4.79 16.02 1.52
CA ILE A 249 -5.88 15.13 1.98
C ILE A 249 -6.97 14.94 0.93
N LYS A 250 -7.05 15.78 -0.10
CA LYS A 250 -8.03 15.68 -1.19
C LYS A 250 -7.56 14.64 -2.21
N PRO A 251 -8.38 13.64 -2.56
CA PRO A 251 -8.01 12.62 -3.54
C PRO A 251 -7.82 13.18 -4.95
N ASN A 252 -6.95 12.58 -5.73
CA ASN A 252 -6.61 13.00 -7.09
C ASN A 252 -7.39 12.20 -8.13
N LEU A 253 -8.15 12.87 -8.98
CA LEU A 253 -8.88 12.30 -10.12
C LEU A 253 -8.00 12.29 -11.36
N VAL A 254 -7.94 11.14 -12.02
CA VAL A 254 -7.33 10.87 -13.31
C VAL A 254 -8.21 9.91 -14.11
N GLN A 255 -7.69 9.32 -15.18
CA GLN A 255 -8.42 8.40 -16.04
C GLN A 255 -7.55 7.20 -16.45
N THR A 256 -8.19 6.10 -16.84
CA THR A 256 -7.51 5.01 -17.54
C THR A 256 -7.31 5.39 -19.02
N LEU A 257 -6.53 4.58 -19.76
CA LEU A 257 -6.41 4.72 -21.22
C LEU A 257 -7.78 4.70 -21.94
N GLU A 258 -8.74 3.96 -21.41
CA GLU A 258 -10.11 3.88 -21.95
C GLU A 258 -11.04 4.98 -21.41
N GLY A 259 -10.56 5.81 -20.50
CA GLY A 259 -11.30 6.92 -19.91
C GLY A 259 -12.24 6.49 -18.79
N THR A 260 -12.00 5.38 -18.11
CA THR A 260 -12.65 5.05 -16.83
C THR A 260 -12.09 5.96 -15.74
N PRO A 261 -12.92 6.53 -14.86
CA PRO A 261 -12.45 7.36 -13.76
C PRO A 261 -11.56 6.60 -12.78
N ALA A 262 -10.45 7.20 -12.40
CA ALA A 262 -9.54 6.65 -11.40
C ALA A 262 -9.14 7.71 -10.38
N ILE A 263 -9.13 7.33 -9.12
CA ILE A 263 -8.68 8.15 -7.99
C ILE A 263 -7.35 7.59 -7.53
N VAL A 264 -6.30 8.41 -7.54
CA VAL A 264 -4.96 8.03 -7.07
C VAL A 264 -4.64 8.88 -5.85
N HIS A 265 -4.41 8.25 -4.68
CA HIS A 265 -4.20 9.01 -3.46
C HIS A 265 -3.55 8.19 -2.35
N GLY A 266 -2.41 8.68 -1.85
CA GLY A 266 -1.61 8.07 -0.81
C GLY A 266 -0.97 6.74 -1.22
N GLY A 267 0.20 6.43 -0.66
CA GLY A 267 0.98 5.26 -1.07
C GLY A 267 1.80 4.64 0.06
N PRO A 268 1.20 4.28 1.22
CA PRO A 268 1.96 3.68 2.32
C PRO A 268 2.47 2.30 1.91
N PHE A 269 3.69 1.97 2.35
CA PHE A 269 4.28 0.65 2.08
C PHE A 269 3.57 -0.45 2.86
N ALA A 270 3.30 -1.59 2.19
CA ALA A 270 2.54 -2.70 2.78
C ALA A 270 3.38 -3.60 3.71
N ASN A 271 4.69 -3.47 3.71
CA ASN A 271 5.58 -4.21 4.61
C ASN A 271 5.89 -3.46 5.92
N ILE A 272 5.44 -2.21 6.06
CA ILE A 272 5.73 -1.35 7.23
C ILE A 272 4.47 -0.66 7.75
N ALA A 273 3.51 -0.41 6.86
CA ALA A 273 2.23 0.23 7.14
C ALA A 273 1.08 -0.61 6.56
N HIS A 274 -0.12 -0.06 6.45
CA HIS A 274 -1.30 -0.81 5.99
C HIS A 274 -1.34 -1.04 4.46
N GLY A 275 -0.45 -0.44 3.68
CA GLY A 275 -0.21 -0.80 2.26
C GLY A 275 -1.38 -0.58 1.29
N CYS A 276 -2.30 0.32 1.62
CA CYS A 276 -3.49 0.60 0.83
C CYS A 276 -3.62 2.10 0.58
N ASN A 277 -4.34 2.50 -0.46
CA ASN A 277 -4.68 3.89 -0.67
C ASN A 277 -5.51 4.48 0.49
N SER A 278 -5.76 5.78 0.45
CA SER A 278 -6.47 6.45 1.54
C SER A 278 -7.93 5.98 1.70
N ILE A 279 -8.44 6.08 2.92
CA ILE A 279 -9.88 5.91 3.21
C ILE A 279 -10.70 6.91 2.40
N ARG A 280 -10.24 8.17 2.29
CA ARG A 280 -10.94 9.19 1.50
C ARG A 280 -11.05 8.82 0.03
N ALA A 281 -10.00 8.29 -0.60
CA ALA A 281 -10.06 7.82 -1.99
C ALA A 281 -11.08 6.70 -2.17
N THR A 282 -11.05 5.70 -1.29
CA THR A 282 -12.01 4.58 -1.33
C THR A 282 -13.44 5.06 -1.08
N TYR A 283 -13.66 5.91 -0.09
CA TYR A 283 -14.98 6.51 0.19
C TYR A 283 -15.50 7.33 -0.98
N THR A 284 -14.63 8.13 -1.60
CA THR A 284 -14.98 8.95 -2.77
C THR A 284 -15.39 8.05 -3.94
N ALA A 285 -14.62 7.02 -4.25
CA ALA A 285 -14.98 6.06 -5.29
C ALA A 285 -16.31 5.36 -5.00
N MET A 286 -16.51 4.89 -3.76
CA MET A 286 -17.75 4.24 -3.32
C MET A 286 -18.96 5.18 -3.26
N THR A 287 -18.75 6.48 -3.15
CA THR A 287 -19.82 7.48 -3.18
C THR A 287 -20.29 7.80 -4.59
N LEU A 288 -19.35 7.77 -5.55
CA LEU A 288 -19.55 8.32 -6.90
C LEU A 288 -19.86 7.27 -7.96
N ALA A 289 -19.65 5.98 -7.68
CA ALA A 289 -19.83 4.90 -8.65
C ALA A 289 -20.70 3.77 -8.08
N ASP A 290 -21.12 2.83 -8.94
CA ASP A 290 -21.83 1.61 -8.51
C ASP A 290 -20.83 0.53 -8.03
N TYR A 291 -19.62 0.55 -8.60
CA TYR A 291 -18.50 -0.32 -8.23
C TYR A 291 -17.25 0.51 -7.97
N ALA A 292 -16.65 0.33 -6.81
CA ALA A 292 -15.33 0.83 -6.48
C ALA A 292 -14.32 -0.32 -6.55
N VAL A 293 -13.29 -0.21 -7.38
CA VAL A 293 -12.21 -1.20 -7.49
C VAL A 293 -10.96 -0.63 -6.84
N THR A 294 -10.41 -1.33 -5.86
CA THR A 294 -9.21 -0.91 -5.12
C THR A 294 -8.20 -2.05 -5.02
N GLU A 295 -6.97 -1.73 -4.66
CA GLU A 295 -5.90 -2.71 -4.50
C GLU A 295 -5.22 -2.65 -3.14
N ALA A 296 -4.57 -3.76 -2.75
CA ALA A 296 -3.68 -3.84 -1.61
C ALA A 296 -2.29 -4.30 -2.03
N GLY A 297 -1.25 -3.75 -1.39
CA GLY A 297 0.15 -4.02 -1.74
C GLY A 297 0.61 -5.43 -1.44
N PHE A 298 1.57 -5.95 -2.22
CA PHE A 298 2.15 -7.29 -2.08
C PHE A 298 1.13 -8.44 -2.18
N GLY A 299 1.38 -9.55 -1.49
CA GLY A 299 0.49 -10.70 -1.41
C GLY A 299 -0.70 -10.49 -0.46
N ALA A 300 -1.68 -11.38 -0.54
CA ALA A 300 -2.88 -11.29 0.30
C ALA A 300 -2.59 -11.51 1.79
N ASP A 301 -1.50 -12.19 2.12
CA ASP A 301 -1.00 -12.37 3.48
C ASP A 301 -0.52 -11.08 4.14
N LEU A 302 -0.10 -10.09 3.35
CA LEU A 302 0.31 -8.76 3.83
C LEU A 302 -0.72 -7.68 3.48
N GLY A 303 -0.99 -7.50 2.18
CA GLY A 303 -1.83 -6.40 1.71
C GLY A 303 -3.30 -6.58 2.02
N ALA A 304 -3.88 -7.73 1.66
CA ALA A 304 -5.30 -7.97 1.94
C ALA A 304 -5.56 -8.13 3.43
N GLU A 305 -4.66 -8.79 4.18
CA GLU A 305 -4.75 -8.86 5.65
C GLU A 305 -4.88 -7.46 6.24
N LYS A 306 -3.97 -6.54 5.93
CA LYS A 306 -3.97 -5.17 6.46
C LYS A 306 -5.14 -4.33 5.95
N PHE A 307 -5.58 -4.56 4.71
CA PHE A 307 -6.79 -3.93 4.19
C PHE A 307 -8.01 -4.34 5.03
N LEU A 308 -8.17 -5.63 5.29
CA LEU A 308 -9.33 -6.19 5.99
C LEU A 308 -9.24 -5.93 7.50
N ASP A 309 -8.14 -6.29 8.15
CA ASP A 309 -8.00 -6.18 9.61
C ASP A 309 -7.67 -4.77 10.11
N THR A 310 -7.16 -3.88 9.27
CA THR A 310 -6.85 -2.50 9.67
C THR A 310 -7.74 -1.48 8.97
N LYS A 311 -7.66 -1.35 7.64
CA LYS A 311 -8.38 -0.29 6.91
C LYS A 311 -9.90 -0.47 7.01
N CYS A 312 -10.42 -1.68 6.82
CA CYS A 312 -11.86 -1.95 6.91
C CYS A 312 -12.40 -1.67 8.32
N ARG A 313 -11.65 -2.03 9.37
CA ARG A 313 -12.03 -1.71 10.76
C ARG A 313 -12.12 -0.20 11.00
N VAL A 314 -11.09 0.55 10.58
CA VAL A 314 -11.04 2.01 10.77
C VAL A 314 -12.11 2.72 9.97
N ALA A 315 -12.33 2.28 8.74
CA ALA A 315 -13.28 2.90 7.82
C ALA A 315 -14.73 2.41 7.97
N GLY A 316 -14.97 1.29 8.65
CA GLY A 316 -16.33 0.72 8.74
C GLY A 316 -16.86 0.24 7.37
N ILE A 317 -15.98 -0.24 6.48
CA ILE A 317 -16.32 -0.78 5.16
C ILE A 317 -15.90 -2.24 5.04
N GLN A 318 -16.41 -2.90 4.03
CA GLN A 318 -16.00 -4.27 3.69
C GLN A 318 -16.06 -4.47 2.17
N PRO A 319 -15.17 -5.29 1.58
CA PRO A 319 -15.30 -5.66 0.18
C PRO A 319 -16.48 -6.62 -0.02
N ASP A 320 -17.15 -6.49 -1.17
CA ASP A 320 -18.17 -7.45 -1.61
C ASP A 320 -17.53 -8.64 -2.31
N CYS A 321 -16.37 -8.44 -2.96
CA CYS A 321 -15.59 -9.49 -3.61
C CYS A 321 -14.10 -9.19 -3.50
N VAL A 322 -13.29 -10.24 -3.38
CA VAL A 322 -11.81 -10.16 -3.39
C VAL A 322 -11.28 -10.88 -4.62
N VAL A 323 -10.48 -10.17 -5.43
CA VAL A 323 -9.78 -10.75 -6.58
C VAL A 323 -8.35 -11.11 -6.17
N VAL A 324 -7.99 -12.38 -6.32
CA VAL A 324 -6.63 -12.88 -6.05
C VAL A 324 -5.90 -13.08 -7.37
N VAL A 325 -4.97 -12.19 -7.68
CA VAL A 325 -4.16 -12.28 -8.90
C VAL A 325 -3.10 -13.36 -8.72
N ALA A 326 -3.03 -14.27 -9.68
CA ALA A 326 -2.01 -15.31 -9.77
C ALA A 326 -1.33 -15.27 -11.13
N THR A 327 -0.04 -15.63 -11.18
CA THR A 327 0.74 -15.76 -12.40
C THR A 327 1.44 -17.12 -12.45
N VAL A 328 1.62 -17.66 -13.63
CA VAL A 328 2.37 -18.91 -13.84
C VAL A 328 3.79 -18.77 -13.30
N LYS A 329 4.44 -17.63 -13.54
CA LYS A 329 5.81 -17.36 -13.06
C LYS A 329 5.93 -17.42 -11.53
N ALA A 330 5.02 -16.77 -10.80
CA ALA A 330 5.04 -16.80 -9.35
C ALA A 330 4.78 -18.21 -8.81
N LEU A 331 3.84 -18.94 -9.39
CA LEU A 331 3.56 -20.32 -8.98
C LEU A 331 4.75 -21.24 -9.24
N LYS A 332 5.41 -21.16 -10.40
CA LYS A 332 6.64 -21.92 -10.68
C LYS A 332 7.76 -21.56 -9.70
N LEU A 333 7.96 -20.28 -9.39
CA LEU A 333 8.93 -19.85 -8.38
C LEU A 333 8.63 -20.47 -7.01
N HIS A 334 7.37 -20.41 -6.58
CA HIS A 334 6.92 -21.04 -5.33
C HIS A 334 7.05 -22.57 -5.35
N GLY A 335 7.04 -23.19 -6.51
CA GLY A 335 7.32 -24.62 -6.68
C GLY A 335 8.79 -24.98 -6.80
N GLY A 336 9.70 -24.02 -6.57
CA GLY A 336 11.14 -24.23 -6.54
C GLY A 336 11.84 -24.13 -7.91
N ALA A 337 11.19 -23.63 -8.95
CA ALA A 337 11.84 -23.37 -10.23
C ALA A 337 12.88 -22.24 -10.11
N ASP A 338 14.00 -22.38 -10.84
CA ASP A 338 15.01 -21.31 -10.90
C ASP A 338 14.47 -20.05 -11.57
N LYS A 339 14.89 -18.88 -11.09
CA LYS A 339 14.45 -17.58 -11.61
C LYS A 339 14.76 -17.38 -13.08
N SER A 340 15.83 -17.97 -13.58
CA SER A 340 16.26 -17.88 -15.00
C SER A 340 15.37 -18.70 -15.93
N THR A 341 14.66 -19.74 -15.43
CA THR A 341 13.85 -20.67 -16.22
C THR A 341 12.33 -20.43 -16.09
N LEU A 342 11.90 -19.37 -15.40
CA LEU A 342 10.48 -19.07 -15.19
C LEU A 342 9.70 -18.82 -16.49
N SER A 343 10.35 -18.56 -17.59
CA SER A 343 9.75 -18.40 -18.92
C SER A 343 9.58 -19.71 -19.69
N GLU A 344 10.12 -20.82 -19.20
CA GLU A 344 10.02 -22.15 -19.81
C GLU A 344 8.84 -22.91 -19.18
N GLU A 345 8.16 -23.78 -19.96
CA GLU A 345 7.10 -24.61 -19.43
C GLU A 345 7.61 -25.54 -18.33
N ASN A 346 6.94 -25.52 -17.17
CA ASN A 346 7.30 -26.39 -16.04
C ASN A 346 6.07 -26.75 -15.18
N ILE A 347 5.29 -27.71 -15.65
CA ILE A 347 4.09 -28.19 -14.96
C ILE A 347 4.39 -28.78 -13.57
N PRO A 348 5.47 -29.57 -13.36
CA PRO A 348 5.79 -30.09 -12.02
C PRO A 348 6.03 -28.97 -11.00
N ALA A 349 6.84 -27.95 -11.34
CA ALA A 349 7.07 -26.81 -10.46
C ALA A 349 5.77 -26.01 -10.25
N LEU A 350 4.99 -25.78 -11.30
CA LEU A 350 3.69 -25.12 -11.20
C LEU A 350 2.79 -25.81 -10.17
N ARG A 351 2.65 -27.14 -10.25
CA ARG A 351 1.86 -27.95 -9.30
C ARG A 351 2.37 -27.82 -7.86
N ALA A 352 3.67 -27.86 -7.67
CA ALA A 352 4.29 -27.70 -6.35
C ALA A 352 4.04 -26.32 -5.74
N GLY A 353 3.85 -25.29 -6.57
CA GLY A 353 3.56 -23.92 -6.13
C GLY A 353 2.08 -23.61 -5.90
N LEU A 354 1.14 -24.39 -6.46
CA LEU A 354 -0.31 -24.17 -6.31
C LEU A 354 -0.78 -24.04 -4.85
N PRO A 355 -0.22 -24.75 -3.86
CA PRO A 355 -0.60 -24.58 -2.46
C PRO A 355 -0.48 -23.14 -1.94
N ASN A 356 0.40 -22.29 -2.52
CA ASN A 356 0.48 -20.87 -2.19
C ASN A 356 -0.81 -20.14 -2.59
N LEU A 357 -1.25 -20.29 -3.83
CA LEU A 357 -2.51 -19.70 -4.32
C LEU A 357 -3.70 -20.18 -3.49
N LEU A 358 -3.80 -21.50 -3.26
CA LEU A 358 -4.93 -22.08 -2.54
C LEU A 358 -4.99 -21.61 -1.09
N LYS A 359 -3.84 -21.34 -0.43
CA LYS A 359 -3.82 -20.76 0.92
C LYS A 359 -4.37 -19.33 0.91
N HIS A 360 -4.01 -18.50 -0.06
CA HIS A 360 -4.54 -17.14 -0.17
C HIS A 360 -6.06 -17.13 -0.42
N VAL A 361 -6.55 -18.01 -1.29
CA VAL A 361 -8.00 -18.16 -1.52
C VAL A 361 -8.71 -18.67 -0.26
N GLU A 362 -8.12 -19.65 0.42
CA GLU A 362 -8.63 -20.17 1.69
C GLU A 362 -8.76 -19.07 2.75
N ASN A 363 -7.76 -18.20 2.87
CA ASN A 363 -7.80 -17.05 3.79
C ASN A 363 -8.98 -16.12 3.49
N VAL A 364 -9.17 -15.77 2.22
CA VAL A 364 -10.27 -14.89 1.81
C VAL A 364 -11.63 -15.52 2.10
N VAL A 365 -11.80 -16.79 1.72
CA VAL A 365 -13.12 -17.45 1.81
C VAL A 365 -13.43 -17.94 3.22
N LYS A 366 -12.46 -18.58 3.91
CA LYS A 366 -12.73 -19.22 5.21
C LYS A 366 -12.45 -18.32 6.40
N VAL A 367 -11.36 -17.51 6.36
CA VAL A 367 -11.01 -16.64 7.49
C VAL A 367 -11.82 -15.36 7.42
N TYR A 368 -11.81 -14.68 6.28
CA TYR A 368 -12.49 -13.39 6.12
C TYR A 368 -13.95 -13.50 5.67
N ASN A 369 -14.42 -14.69 5.33
CA ASN A 369 -15.81 -14.96 4.87
C ASN A 369 -16.22 -14.08 3.69
N LYS A 370 -15.33 -13.91 2.69
CA LYS A 370 -15.60 -13.09 1.51
C LYS A 370 -15.60 -13.91 0.22
N PRO A 371 -16.49 -13.59 -0.75
CA PRO A 371 -16.40 -14.17 -2.08
C PRO A 371 -15.04 -13.87 -2.71
N ALA A 372 -14.46 -14.85 -3.41
CA ALA A 372 -13.18 -14.74 -4.06
C ALA A 372 -13.24 -15.14 -5.53
N VAL A 373 -12.52 -14.39 -6.39
CA VAL A 373 -12.26 -14.75 -7.78
C VAL A 373 -10.75 -14.76 -7.99
N VAL A 374 -10.21 -15.84 -8.53
CA VAL A 374 -8.80 -15.89 -8.94
C VAL A 374 -8.69 -15.30 -10.35
N ALA A 375 -7.88 -14.26 -10.50
CA ALA A 375 -7.51 -13.70 -11.80
C ALA A 375 -6.18 -14.32 -12.24
N MET A 376 -6.23 -15.23 -13.20
CA MET A 376 -5.04 -15.80 -13.82
C MET A 376 -4.47 -14.79 -14.81
N ASN A 377 -3.51 -13.98 -14.38
CA ASN A 377 -2.91 -12.91 -15.18
C ASN A 377 -1.83 -13.47 -16.09
N ARG A 378 -2.07 -13.42 -17.39
CA ARG A 378 -1.20 -14.00 -18.42
C ARG A 378 0.03 -13.15 -18.67
N PHE A 379 1.17 -13.83 -18.81
CA PHE A 379 2.38 -13.33 -19.47
C PHE A 379 2.56 -13.98 -20.84
N ALA A 380 3.26 -13.30 -21.76
CA ALA A 380 3.45 -13.78 -23.14
C ALA A 380 4.10 -15.17 -23.24
N THR A 381 4.86 -15.56 -22.23
CA THR A 381 5.58 -16.85 -22.17
C THR A 381 4.76 -18.00 -21.57
N ASP A 382 3.57 -17.72 -21.01
CA ASP A 382 2.75 -18.73 -20.36
C ASP A 382 2.12 -19.65 -21.41
N THR A 383 2.26 -20.97 -21.19
CA THR A 383 1.67 -21.97 -22.09
C THR A 383 0.22 -22.26 -21.76
N ARG A 384 -0.53 -22.74 -22.72
CA ARG A 384 -1.93 -23.12 -22.51
C ARG A 384 -2.07 -24.23 -21.46
N ALA A 385 -1.13 -25.18 -21.46
CA ALA A 385 -1.12 -26.28 -20.50
C ALA A 385 -0.93 -25.78 -19.06
N GLU A 386 -0.02 -24.81 -18.83
CA GLU A 386 0.18 -24.20 -17.52
C GLU A 386 -1.06 -23.44 -17.05
N ILE A 387 -1.69 -22.66 -17.92
CA ILE A 387 -2.91 -21.92 -17.59
C ILE A 387 -4.04 -22.87 -17.22
N ASP A 388 -4.28 -23.91 -18.04
CA ASP A 388 -5.33 -24.90 -17.79
C ASP A 388 -5.09 -25.67 -16.48
N GLU A 389 -3.84 -25.96 -16.12
CA GLU A 389 -3.49 -26.58 -14.84
C GLU A 389 -3.93 -25.70 -13.65
N VAL A 390 -3.66 -24.39 -13.68
CA VAL A 390 -4.08 -23.47 -12.60
C VAL A 390 -5.61 -23.39 -12.52
N LEU A 391 -6.29 -23.23 -13.66
CA LEU A 391 -7.76 -23.14 -13.69
C LEU A 391 -8.42 -24.42 -13.16
N ASN A 392 -7.90 -25.60 -13.55
CA ASN A 392 -8.39 -26.89 -13.08
C ASN A 392 -8.15 -27.09 -11.59
N ALA A 393 -6.98 -26.71 -11.07
CA ALA A 393 -6.68 -26.79 -9.64
C ALA A 393 -7.60 -25.88 -8.82
N CYS A 394 -7.86 -24.67 -9.26
CA CYS A 394 -8.82 -23.77 -8.62
C CYS A 394 -10.22 -24.37 -8.62
N LYS A 395 -10.68 -24.90 -9.75
CA LYS A 395 -12.00 -25.56 -9.87
C LYS A 395 -12.12 -26.76 -8.93
N ALA A 396 -11.09 -27.60 -8.84
CA ALA A 396 -11.06 -28.74 -7.93
C ALA A 396 -11.11 -28.32 -6.46
N ALA A 397 -10.55 -27.15 -6.11
CA ALA A 397 -10.62 -26.55 -4.78
C ALA A 397 -11.92 -25.75 -4.52
N GLY A 398 -12.86 -25.73 -5.47
CA GLY A 398 -14.11 -24.98 -5.38
C GLY A 398 -13.94 -23.46 -5.50
N ALA A 399 -12.80 -23.00 -6.01
CA ALA A 399 -12.52 -21.59 -6.23
C ALA A 399 -12.86 -21.17 -7.67
N LYS A 400 -13.51 -20.03 -7.84
CA LYS A 400 -13.76 -19.44 -9.17
C LYS A 400 -12.47 -18.84 -9.70
N ALA A 401 -12.02 -19.28 -10.87
CA ALA A 401 -10.84 -18.76 -11.52
C ALA A 401 -11.17 -18.34 -12.95
N VAL A 402 -10.62 -17.21 -13.40
CA VAL A 402 -10.83 -16.64 -14.72
C VAL A 402 -9.48 -16.24 -15.31
N PHE A 403 -9.31 -16.58 -16.58
CA PHE A 403 -8.19 -16.11 -17.38
C PHE A 403 -8.33 -14.62 -17.70
N THR A 404 -7.24 -13.85 -17.68
CA THR A 404 -7.24 -12.44 -18.03
C THR A 404 -6.02 -12.07 -18.85
N ASP A 405 -6.22 -11.26 -19.90
CA ASP A 405 -5.21 -10.80 -20.85
C ASP A 405 -5.21 -9.25 -20.96
N VAL A 406 -5.35 -8.61 -19.80
CA VAL A 406 -5.53 -7.14 -19.72
C VAL A 406 -4.30 -6.35 -20.15
N PHE A 407 -3.10 -6.91 -19.99
CA PHE A 407 -1.87 -6.26 -20.42
C PHE A 407 -1.87 -6.01 -21.94
N LEU A 408 -2.30 -6.99 -22.72
CA LEU A 408 -2.35 -6.90 -24.18
C LEU A 408 -3.62 -6.28 -24.74
N LYS A 409 -4.77 -6.42 -24.03
CA LYS A 409 -6.10 -6.11 -24.56
C LYS A 409 -6.88 -5.09 -23.74
N GLY A 410 -6.28 -4.48 -22.70
CA GLY A 410 -6.98 -3.54 -21.84
C GLY A 410 -8.28 -4.11 -21.28
N GLY A 411 -9.33 -3.31 -21.23
CA GLY A 411 -10.64 -3.70 -20.72
C GLY A 411 -11.30 -4.88 -21.45
N GLU A 412 -11.00 -5.07 -22.74
CA GLU A 412 -11.51 -6.24 -23.48
C GLU A 412 -10.98 -7.55 -22.89
N GLY A 413 -9.68 -7.58 -22.52
CA GLY A 413 -9.07 -8.72 -21.86
C GLY A 413 -9.54 -8.93 -20.41
N GLY A 414 -10.26 -7.97 -19.85
CA GLY A 414 -10.82 -7.99 -18.49
C GLY A 414 -12.32 -8.35 -18.39
N LYS A 415 -13.04 -8.49 -19.52
CA LYS A 415 -14.50 -8.69 -19.51
C LYS A 415 -14.96 -9.92 -18.76
N GLU A 416 -14.38 -11.09 -19.02
CA GLU A 416 -14.75 -12.33 -18.32
C GLU A 416 -14.51 -12.23 -16.82
N LEU A 417 -13.40 -11.59 -16.43
CA LEU A 417 -13.11 -11.30 -15.02
C LEU A 417 -14.16 -10.36 -14.43
N ALA A 418 -14.55 -9.31 -15.18
CA ALA A 418 -15.57 -8.36 -14.75
C ALA A 418 -16.93 -9.05 -14.54
N GLU A 419 -17.38 -9.89 -15.46
CA GLU A 419 -18.61 -10.68 -15.33
C GLU A 419 -18.58 -11.58 -14.08
N ALA A 420 -17.46 -12.27 -13.87
CA ALA A 420 -17.27 -13.13 -12.72
C ALA A 420 -17.33 -12.36 -11.40
N VAL A 421 -16.64 -11.20 -11.32
CA VAL A 421 -16.58 -10.36 -10.12
C VAL A 421 -17.94 -9.71 -9.84
N ILE A 422 -18.64 -9.21 -10.86
CA ILE A 422 -20.00 -8.67 -10.72
C ILE A 422 -20.93 -9.73 -10.11
N ALA A 423 -20.89 -10.95 -10.63
CA ALA A 423 -21.71 -12.06 -10.12
C ALA A 423 -21.37 -12.42 -8.65
N GLU A 424 -20.08 -12.40 -8.28
CA GLU A 424 -19.66 -12.66 -6.89
C GLU A 424 -20.05 -11.51 -5.94
N CYS A 425 -20.08 -10.26 -6.40
CA CYS A 425 -20.52 -9.11 -5.60
C CYS A 425 -22.01 -9.14 -5.21
N GLU A 426 -22.84 -9.94 -5.88
CA GLU A 426 -24.25 -10.11 -5.53
C GLU A 426 -24.46 -11.05 -4.33
N LYS A 427 -23.44 -11.83 -3.96
CA LYS A 427 -23.48 -12.73 -2.81
C LYS A 427 -23.40 -11.95 -1.51
N LYS A 428 -24.37 -12.13 -0.62
CA LYS A 428 -24.31 -11.54 0.71
C LYS A 428 -23.25 -12.22 1.55
N SER A 429 -22.36 -11.45 2.14
CA SER A 429 -21.34 -11.94 3.06
C SER A 429 -21.03 -10.86 4.09
N GLU A 430 -20.68 -11.27 5.29
CA GLU A 430 -20.23 -10.39 6.36
C GLU A 430 -18.73 -10.59 6.58
N LEU A 431 -17.97 -9.51 6.76
CA LEU A 431 -16.54 -9.59 6.98
C LEU A 431 -16.26 -10.15 8.38
N HIS A 432 -15.54 -11.24 8.43
CA HIS A 432 -14.89 -11.72 9.66
C HIS A 432 -13.47 -11.17 9.74
N TYR A 433 -12.95 -11.04 10.94
CA TYR A 433 -11.59 -10.56 11.15
C TYR A 433 -10.69 -11.71 11.63
N SER A 434 -9.40 -11.63 11.32
CA SER A 434 -8.46 -12.69 11.68
C SER A 434 -8.16 -12.77 13.18
N TYR A 435 -8.40 -11.67 13.93
CA TYR A 435 -8.23 -11.58 15.37
C TYR A 435 -9.24 -10.64 16.02
N ASN A 436 -9.44 -10.77 17.33
CA ASN A 436 -10.27 -9.84 18.11
C ASN A 436 -9.45 -8.59 18.49
N LEU A 437 -10.00 -7.40 18.23
CA LEU A 437 -9.32 -6.13 18.50
C LEU A 437 -9.03 -5.89 19.99
N ASN A 438 -9.82 -6.49 20.88
CA ASN A 438 -9.69 -6.34 22.33
C ASN A 438 -8.66 -7.29 22.97
N ASP A 439 -8.13 -8.26 22.21
CA ASP A 439 -7.08 -9.14 22.70
C ASP A 439 -5.77 -8.38 22.92
N GLY A 440 -4.85 -8.95 23.72
CA GLY A 440 -3.49 -8.44 23.90
C GLY A 440 -2.67 -8.51 22.60
N ILE A 441 -1.59 -7.74 22.56
CA ILE A 441 -0.75 -7.61 21.35
C ILE A 441 -0.19 -8.97 20.92
N VAL A 442 0.34 -9.77 21.86
CA VAL A 442 0.87 -11.12 21.59
C VAL A 442 -0.18 -11.99 20.92
N LYS A 443 -1.39 -12.06 21.50
CA LYS A 443 -2.48 -12.90 20.99
C LYS A 443 -2.90 -12.51 19.56
N LYS A 444 -2.99 -11.22 19.27
CA LYS A 444 -3.29 -10.73 17.90
C LYS A 444 -2.25 -11.16 16.89
N ILE A 445 -0.96 -11.06 17.24
CA ILE A 445 0.15 -11.49 16.39
C ILE A 445 0.04 -13.00 16.14
N GLU A 446 -0.15 -13.80 17.18
CA GLU A 446 -0.31 -15.24 17.06
C GLU A 446 -1.52 -15.64 16.21
N ASP A 447 -2.65 -14.94 16.33
CA ASP A 447 -3.85 -15.20 15.54
C ASP A 447 -3.61 -14.91 14.05
N ILE A 448 -2.93 -13.81 13.70
CA ILE A 448 -2.54 -13.52 12.33
C ILE A 448 -1.64 -14.65 11.79
N VAL A 449 -0.63 -15.07 12.55
CA VAL A 449 0.30 -16.11 12.14
C VAL A 449 -0.42 -17.43 11.90
N LYS A 450 -1.30 -17.85 12.79
CA LYS A 450 -2.05 -19.11 12.69
C LYS A 450 -3.09 -19.07 11.57
N ASN A 451 -3.92 -18.03 11.55
CA ASN A 451 -5.06 -17.96 10.64
C ASN A 451 -4.64 -17.60 9.21
N ILE A 452 -3.73 -16.64 9.04
CA ILE A 452 -3.36 -16.09 7.73
C ILE A 452 -2.12 -16.75 7.15
N TYR A 453 -1.04 -16.90 7.94
CA TYR A 453 0.22 -17.44 7.43
C TYR A 453 0.26 -18.97 7.46
N GLY A 454 -0.51 -19.59 8.36
CA GLY A 454 -0.52 -21.05 8.55
C GLY A 454 0.67 -21.55 9.38
N GLY A 455 1.28 -20.67 10.18
CA GLY A 455 2.33 -21.01 11.15
C GLY A 455 1.75 -21.45 12.50
N ASP A 456 2.63 -21.92 13.38
CA ASP A 456 2.26 -22.44 14.71
C ASP A 456 2.15 -21.37 15.78
N GLY A 457 2.63 -20.14 15.51
CA GLY A 457 2.61 -19.00 16.45
C GLY A 457 3.78 -18.06 16.22
N ALA A 458 4.11 -17.28 17.24
CA ALA A 458 5.21 -16.31 17.19
C ALA A 458 6.14 -16.48 18.38
N ASP A 459 7.44 -16.27 18.15
CA ASP A 459 8.45 -16.09 19.18
C ASP A 459 8.86 -14.61 19.22
N PHE A 460 9.25 -14.13 20.38
CA PHE A 460 9.52 -12.70 20.60
C PHE A 460 10.90 -12.51 21.22
N SER A 461 11.60 -11.46 20.80
CA SER A 461 12.79 -11.01 21.52
C SER A 461 12.42 -10.40 22.88
N ASP A 462 13.37 -10.36 23.83
CA ASP A 462 13.20 -9.71 25.12
C ASP A 462 12.83 -8.23 24.95
N GLU A 463 13.41 -7.55 23.97
CA GLU A 463 13.12 -6.15 23.64
C GLU A 463 11.68 -5.97 23.15
N ALA A 464 11.20 -6.87 22.29
CA ALA A 464 9.81 -6.85 21.81
C ALA A 464 8.82 -7.06 22.98
N LEU A 465 9.07 -8.03 23.85
CA LEU A 465 8.23 -8.29 25.04
C LEU A 465 8.23 -7.10 26.00
N LYS A 466 9.38 -6.47 26.24
CA LYS A 466 9.50 -5.28 27.05
C LYS A 466 8.62 -4.14 26.50
N LYS A 467 8.69 -3.87 25.19
CA LYS A 467 7.87 -2.83 24.54
C LYS A 467 6.37 -3.17 24.57
N ILE A 468 5.99 -4.43 24.38
CA ILE A 468 4.60 -4.88 24.52
C ILE A 468 4.08 -4.55 25.92
N ASN A 469 4.82 -4.97 26.96
CA ASN A 469 4.45 -4.72 28.35
C ASN A 469 4.38 -3.22 28.65
N GLU A 470 5.30 -2.42 28.13
CA GLU A 470 5.27 -0.96 28.27
C GLU A 470 4.02 -0.35 27.65
N ILE A 471 3.67 -0.70 26.42
CA ILE A 471 2.49 -0.20 25.72
C ILE A 471 1.21 -0.58 26.46
N GLU A 472 1.08 -1.85 26.87
CA GLU A 472 -0.11 -2.34 27.56
C GLU A 472 -0.24 -1.76 28.98
N SER A 473 0.88 -1.55 29.71
CA SER A 473 0.88 -0.91 31.03
C SER A 473 0.44 0.55 31.01
N LYS A 474 0.67 1.25 29.89
CA LYS A 474 0.17 2.61 29.65
C LYS A 474 -1.33 2.64 29.29
N GLY A 475 -2.03 1.51 29.33
CA GLY A 475 -3.46 1.41 29.01
C GLY A 475 -3.79 1.52 27.53
N ILE A 476 -2.81 1.40 26.63
CA ILE A 476 -3.02 1.43 25.18
C ILE A 476 -3.55 0.07 24.74
N LYS A 477 -4.83 0.03 24.34
CA LYS A 477 -5.58 -1.19 23.99
C LYS A 477 -6.43 -0.95 22.74
N GLY A 478 -6.97 -2.02 22.16
CA GLY A 478 -7.92 -1.93 21.04
C GLY A 478 -7.29 -1.43 19.74
N LEU A 479 -5.98 -1.62 19.55
CA LEU A 479 -5.28 -1.19 18.33
C LEU A 479 -5.08 -2.36 17.37
N PRO A 480 -5.21 -2.13 16.04
CA PRO A 480 -4.77 -3.09 15.05
C PRO A 480 -3.27 -3.38 15.15
N VAL A 481 -2.88 -4.59 14.75
CA VAL A 481 -1.49 -4.99 14.61
C VAL A 481 -1.16 -5.15 13.14
N ILE A 482 -0.01 -4.63 12.74
CA ILE A 482 0.57 -4.76 11.40
C ILE A 482 1.86 -5.56 11.53
N ILE A 483 1.91 -6.75 10.91
CA ILE A 483 3.14 -7.53 10.86
C ILE A 483 3.98 -7.09 9.67
N ALA A 484 5.20 -6.66 9.97
CA ALA A 484 6.19 -6.23 9.01
C ALA A 484 7.19 -7.38 8.76
N LYS A 485 7.01 -8.12 7.66
CA LYS A 485 7.83 -9.28 7.26
C LYS A 485 8.17 -9.26 5.77
N THR A 486 8.95 -10.23 5.30
CA THR A 486 9.20 -10.43 3.87
C THR A 486 7.88 -10.66 3.10
N GLN A 487 7.80 -10.11 1.89
CA GLN A 487 6.68 -10.31 0.98
C GLN A 487 6.76 -11.61 0.15
N TYR A 488 7.88 -12.29 0.18
CA TYR A 488 8.16 -13.44 -0.72
C TYR A 488 7.76 -14.80 -0.15
N SER A 489 7.27 -14.85 1.07
CA SER A 489 6.84 -16.08 1.74
C SER A 489 5.67 -15.80 2.70
N LEU A 490 4.89 -16.81 2.99
CA LEU A 490 3.93 -16.79 4.12
C LEU A 490 4.65 -16.73 5.49
N SER A 491 5.90 -17.20 5.57
CA SER A 491 6.77 -17.10 6.73
C SER A 491 7.55 -15.76 6.73
N ASP A 492 8.34 -15.51 7.76
CA ASP A 492 9.36 -14.44 7.84
C ASP A 492 10.69 -14.81 7.17
N ASP A 493 10.81 -16.06 6.69
CA ASP A 493 11.92 -16.58 5.92
C ASP A 493 11.54 -16.63 4.43
N ALA A 494 12.18 -15.80 3.60
CA ALA A 494 11.92 -15.71 2.16
C ALA A 494 12.25 -16.99 1.37
N THR A 495 12.99 -17.92 1.96
CA THR A 495 13.35 -19.21 1.33
C THR A 495 12.28 -20.29 1.50
N LYS A 496 11.34 -20.09 2.43
CA LYS A 496 10.21 -21.01 2.65
C LYS A 496 9.10 -20.73 1.65
N LEU A 497 9.11 -21.46 0.55
CA LEU A 497 8.22 -21.27 -0.60
C LEU A 497 6.89 -22.01 -0.45
N ALA A 498 5.98 -21.82 -1.40
CA ALA A 498 4.65 -22.41 -1.48
C ALA A 498 3.80 -22.18 -0.22
N ARG A 499 3.42 -23.24 0.48
CA ARG A 499 2.66 -23.21 1.75
C ARG A 499 3.47 -23.89 2.84
N PRO A 500 4.42 -23.15 3.47
CA PRO A 500 5.21 -23.70 4.55
C PRO A 500 4.31 -24.09 5.75
N ALA A 501 4.77 -25.07 6.53
CA ALA A 501 4.13 -25.52 7.77
C ALA A 501 5.19 -25.75 8.85
N GLY A 502 4.78 -25.84 10.12
CA GLY A 502 5.68 -26.12 11.22
C GLY A 502 6.67 -24.97 11.51
N PHE A 503 6.26 -23.72 11.30
CA PHE A 503 7.10 -22.55 11.53
C PHE A 503 6.46 -21.57 12.51
N LYS A 504 7.30 -20.78 13.14
CA LYS A 504 6.90 -19.61 13.91
C LYS A 504 7.50 -18.35 13.29
N ILE A 505 6.84 -17.22 13.48
CA ILE A 505 7.37 -15.90 13.12
C ILE A 505 8.19 -15.38 14.28
N PHE A 506 9.40 -14.85 14.02
CA PHE A 506 10.21 -14.21 15.04
C PHE A 506 10.01 -12.70 15.04
N VAL A 507 9.36 -12.17 16.08
CA VAL A 507 9.13 -10.75 16.28
C VAL A 507 10.30 -10.16 17.08
N ARG A 508 11.14 -9.39 16.39
CA ARG A 508 12.34 -8.79 16.98
C ARG A 508 12.09 -7.44 17.65
N ASP A 509 11.07 -6.72 17.22
CA ASP A 509 10.75 -5.38 17.73
C ASP A 509 9.28 -5.03 17.59
N ILE A 510 8.83 -4.08 18.39
CA ILE A 510 7.46 -3.53 18.39
C ILE A 510 7.56 -2.01 18.29
N ILE A 511 6.76 -1.42 17.40
CA ILE A 511 6.70 0.03 17.23
C ILE A 511 5.26 0.50 17.41
N TYR A 512 5.02 1.40 18.34
CA TYR A 512 3.73 2.05 18.51
C TYR A 512 3.65 3.31 17.65
N LYS A 513 2.73 3.34 16.70
CA LYS A 513 2.41 4.49 15.85
C LYS A 513 1.17 5.19 16.39
N GLY A 514 1.38 6.12 17.32
CA GLY A 514 0.31 6.75 18.11
C GLY A 514 -0.65 7.61 17.29
N GLY A 515 -0.16 8.28 16.26
CA GLY A 515 -0.96 9.09 15.34
C GLY A 515 -1.75 8.23 14.35
N ALA A 516 -1.11 7.24 13.75
CA ALA A 516 -1.76 6.27 12.86
C ALA A 516 -2.68 5.31 13.61
N ASN A 517 -2.47 5.15 14.92
CA ASN A 517 -3.28 4.35 15.83
C ASN A 517 -3.23 2.84 15.54
N PHE A 518 -2.02 2.30 15.36
CA PHE A 518 -1.75 0.87 15.22
C PHE A 518 -0.37 0.48 15.82
N ILE A 519 -0.16 -0.81 15.97
CA ILE A 519 1.09 -1.42 16.42
C ILE A 519 1.78 -2.09 15.22
N VAL A 520 3.08 -1.87 15.04
CA VAL A 520 3.90 -2.59 14.06
C VAL A 520 4.73 -3.65 14.77
N ALA A 521 4.51 -4.91 14.42
CA ALA A 521 5.34 -6.04 14.85
C ALA A 521 6.39 -6.32 13.78
N VAL A 522 7.65 -6.08 14.10
CA VAL A 522 8.76 -6.19 13.15
C VAL A 522 9.32 -7.61 13.16
N ALA A 523 9.07 -8.35 12.08
CA ALA A 523 9.58 -9.69 11.85
C ALA A 523 10.54 -9.69 10.65
N GLY A 524 11.76 -10.13 10.84
CA GLY A 524 12.80 -10.10 9.82
C GLY A 524 13.50 -8.74 9.64
N SER A 525 14.33 -8.61 8.60
CA SER A 525 15.08 -7.37 8.32
C SER A 525 14.25 -6.44 7.42
N ILE A 526 13.61 -5.45 8.02
CA ILE A 526 12.85 -4.43 7.30
C ILE A 526 13.66 -3.15 7.20
N MET A 527 13.74 -2.62 6.00
CA MET A 527 14.43 -1.37 5.73
C MET A 527 13.43 -0.24 5.53
N LEU A 528 13.46 0.73 6.44
CA LEU A 528 12.64 1.95 6.37
C LEU A 528 13.16 2.92 5.31
N MET A 529 14.45 2.84 4.98
CA MET A 529 15.09 3.60 3.91
C MET A 529 15.71 2.62 2.91
N PRO A 530 15.05 2.34 1.77
CA PRO A 530 15.62 1.53 0.70
C PRO A 530 16.88 2.17 0.12
N GLY A 531 17.74 1.37 -0.50
CA GLY A 531 18.85 1.88 -1.30
C GLY A 531 18.62 1.64 -2.78
N LEU A 532 19.29 2.39 -3.63
CA LEU A 532 19.34 2.10 -5.06
C LEU A 532 20.00 0.74 -5.32
N GLY A 533 19.50 0.02 -6.32
CA GLY A 533 20.07 -1.24 -6.79
C GLY A 533 21.43 -1.07 -7.47
N LYS A 534 22.02 -2.19 -7.92
CA LYS A 534 23.29 -2.15 -8.67
C LYS A 534 23.15 -1.40 -10.00
N VAL A 535 22.00 -1.56 -10.66
CA VAL A 535 21.61 -0.84 -11.87
C VAL A 535 20.20 -0.29 -11.59
N PRO A 536 20.08 0.94 -11.09
CA PRO A 536 18.78 1.55 -10.81
C PRO A 536 18.10 2.01 -12.10
N SER A 537 16.76 2.10 -12.08
CA SER A 537 15.98 2.64 -13.20
C SER A 537 16.43 4.05 -13.62
N ALA A 538 16.96 4.82 -12.67
CA ALA A 538 17.52 6.15 -12.91
C ALA A 538 18.61 6.21 -13.99
N GLU A 539 19.34 5.11 -14.27
CA GLU A 539 20.34 5.05 -15.32
C GLU A 539 19.74 4.97 -16.73
N HIS A 540 18.43 4.68 -16.83
CA HIS A 540 17.73 4.47 -18.11
C HIS A 540 16.59 5.46 -18.34
N ILE A 541 16.24 6.26 -17.32
CA ILE A 541 15.25 7.33 -17.43
C ILE A 541 15.96 8.57 -17.96
N ASP A 542 15.45 9.13 -19.05
CA ASP A 542 16.04 10.31 -19.69
C ASP A 542 14.94 11.20 -20.26
N ILE A 543 15.31 12.34 -20.79
CA ILE A 543 14.45 13.29 -21.49
C ILE A 543 15.08 13.63 -22.85
N ASP A 544 14.31 13.52 -23.92
CA ASP A 544 14.78 13.86 -25.26
C ASP A 544 14.78 15.37 -25.53
N ALA A 545 15.25 15.78 -26.71
CA ALA A 545 15.37 17.17 -27.12
C ALA A 545 14.03 17.91 -27.20
N ASP A 546 12.93 17.20 -27.33
CA ASP A 546 11.56 17.75 -27.39
C ASP A 546 10.90 17.78 -26.00
N GLY A 547 11.63 17.38 -24.95
CA GLY A 547 11.13 17.34 -23.58
C GLY A 547 10.31 16.09 -23.25
N LYS A 548 10.36 15.05 -24.10
CA LYS A 548 9.66 13.80 -23.92
C LYS A 548 10.46 12.87 -22.99
N ILE A 549 9.78 12.28 -21.99
CA ILE A 549 10.41 11.34 -21.06
C ILE A 549 10.52 9.97 -21.70
N VAL A 550 11.68 9.34 -21.56
CA VAL A 550 11.98 7.98 -22.05
C VAL A 550 12.45 7.09 -20.90
N GLY A 551 12.23 5.79 -21.00
CA GLY A 551 12.71 4.83 -19.99
C GLY A 551 11.89 4.79 -18.68
N LEU A 552 10.87 5.61 -18.52
CA LEU A 552 9.95 5.54 -17.41
C LEU A 552 8.97 4.36 -17.59
N SER A 553 8.74 3.56 -16.57
CA SER A 553 7.92 2.36 -16.62
C SER A 553 6.98 2.24 -15.41
#